data_0d03159faa9baeee77ac25c2e239d646
#
_entry.id   0d03159faa9baeee77ac25c2e239d646
#
_cell.length_a   1.000
_cell.length_b   1.000
_cell.length_c   1.000
_cell.angle_alpha   90.00
_cell.angle_beta   90.00
_cell.angle_gamma   90.00
#
_symmetry.space_group_name_H-M   'P 1'
#
loop_
_entity.id
_entity.type
_entity.pdbx_description
1 polymer ?
#
loop_
_entity_poly.entity_id
_entity_poly.type
_entity_poly.pdbx_seq_one_letter_code
_entity_poly.pdbx_strand_id
1 'polypeptide(L)'
;MKTSLRLTSLALFMAAAMTASAQEGKPWIHDPSTIMQCDGKYYTFGTGGGGLISADGWNWYPGAERPGGGAAPDAMKIGGRYLVAYSSTGGGLGGGHAGRILTMWNRTLDPKSPDFGFTEPVEVASSEVDEDCDAIDAGLFMDPTTGRLWCTYGTYFGFIRIVELDPQTGARVEGNEAVNIAIDCEATTVIWRNGWYYLLGTHGTCCDGVNSTYNIVVGRSRNVTGPYLDNMGRDMIAGGGKMVVDAADRQFGAGHFGRYVEDEGVEKMSFHWEADLDRGGRSVLAIRPLLWENEWPVAGESFTSGVYEISSVRRGYALELAVDFVRHDIPRSRWWEASDEPIASYPNQTLEEVKDTWPEGEIPARIGDWMNRPHQRWTITAVPEAGGYLGGQYYKIQIEGTDRVLAAAKDAEVTVAPSFTGAAEQLWRIEQLTDGTFRIMPKEVPGTDRQYVLTSIADSTPTLAEYDFNSDNCKWKFIRK
;
A
#
# COMPACT_ATOMS: atom_id res chain seq x y z
N MET A 1 -26.85 -6.69 -61.92
CA MET A 1 -27.09 -6.77 -60.49
C MET A 1 -25.74 -6.98 -59.79
N LYS A 2 -25.19 -5.94 -59.19
CA LYS A 2 -23.98 -6.03 -58.40
C LYS A 2 -24.35 -5.80 -56.94
N THR A 3 -24.29 -6.84 -56.13
CA THR A 3 -24.54 -6.82 -54.70
C THR A 3 -23.25 -6.44 -54.01
N SER A 4 -23.21 -5.26 -53.39
CA SER A 4 -22.09 -4.81 -52.56
C SER A 4 -22.31 -5.31 -51.13
N LEU A 5 -21.43 -6.20 -50.67
CA LEU A 5 -21.33 -6.60 -49.28
C LEU A 5 -20.67 -5.44 -48.47
N ARG A 6 -21.41 -4.87 -47.56
CA ARG A 6 -20.83 -3.95 -46.56
C ARG A 6 -20.31 -4.80 -45.40
N LEU A 7 -18.98 -4.86 -45.22
CA LEU A 7 -18.36 -5.35 -44.00
C LEU A 7 -18.51 -4.26 -42.95
N THR A 8 -19.30 -4.55 -41.95
CA THR A 8 -19.31 -3.79 -40.68
C THR A 8 -18.20 -4.32 -39.78
N SER A 9 -17.14 -3.54 -39.62
CA SER A 9 -16.07 -3.83 -38.68
C SER A 9 -16.60 -3.60 -37.26
N LEU A 10 -16.84 -4.67 -36.53
CA LEU A 10 -17.12 -4.65 -35.11
C LEU A 10 -15.78 -4.48 -34.37
N ALA A 11 -15.45 -3.26 -33.94
CA ALA A 11 -14.31 -3.01 -33.05
C ALA A 11 -14.67 -3.55 -31.66
N LEU A 12 -14.12 -4.69 -31.33
CA LEU A 12 -14.16 -5.23 -29.98
C LEU A 12 -13.20 -4.39 -29.10
N PHE A 13 -13.73 -3.45 -28.35
CA PHE A 13 -12.98 -2.87 -27.23
C PHE A 13 -12.84 -3.94 -26.14
N MET A 14 -11.72 -4.64 -26.12
CA MET A 14 -11.28 -5.33 -24.92
C MET A 14 -10.90 -4.25 -23.92
N ALA A 15 -11.79 -3.98 -22.96
CA ALA A 15 -11.39 -3.35 -21.71
C ALA A 15 -10.46 -4.34 -21.03
N ALA A 16 -9.15 -4.12 -21.14
CA ALA A 16 -8.19 -4.77 -20.26
C ALA A 16 -8.57 -4.34 -18.84
N ALA A 17 -9.06 -5.26 -18.04
CA ALA A 17 -9.09 -5.08 -16.59
C ALA A 17 -7.63 -4.89 -16.18
N MET A 18 -7.22 -3.66 -15.90
CA MET A 18 -5.94 -3.39 -15.26
C MET A 18 -6.06 -3.95 -13.85
N THR A 19 -5.55 -5.15 -13.65
CA THR A 19 -5.30 -5.72 -12.34
C THR A 19 -4.39 -4.75 -11.59
N ALA A 20 -4.61 -4.60 -10.29
CA ALA A 20 -3.72 -3.82 -9.44
C ALA A 20 -2.32 -4.40 -9.55
N SER A 21 -1.48 -3.79 -10.38
CA SER A 21 -0.16 -4.32 -10.66
C SER A 21 0.79 -4.03 -9.50
N ALA A 22 1.78 -4.88 -9.36
CA ALA A 22 2.99 -4.57 -8.62
C ALA A 22 3.55 -3.19 -9.04
N GLN A 23 4.46 -2.65 -8.22
CA GLN A 23 5.07 -1.35 -8.46
C GLN A 23 5.59 -1.19 -9.90
N GLU A 24 5.58 0.02 -10.44
CA GLU A 24 5.98 0.30 -11.82
C GLU A 24 7.51 0.35 -12.02
N GLY A 25 7.95 0.45 -13.26
CA GLY A 25 9.35 0.46 -13.66
C GLY A 25 9.94 -0.93 -13.80
N LYS A 26 10.98 -1.21 -13.03
CA LYS A 26 11.68 -2.51 -12.97
C LYS A 26 11.79 -2.99 -11.51
N PRO A 27 10.67 -3.29 -10.86
CA PRO A 27 10.61 -3.59 -9.44
C PRO A 27 11.10 -5.01 -9.10
N TRP A 28 12.02 -5.56 -9.87
CA TRP A 28 12.49 -6.94 -9.70
C TRP A 28 13.42 -7.06 -8.51
N ILE A 29 12.97 -7.79 -7.53
CA ILE A 29 13.71 -8.00 -6.29
C ILE A 29 13.25 -9.32 -5.65
N HIS A 30 14.16 -9.97 -4.94
CA HIS A 30 13.88 -11.05 -4.02
C HIS A 30 14.33 -10.63 -2.63
N ASP A 31 13.59 -10.98 -1.59
CA ASP A 31 13.85 -10.62 -0.19
C ASP A 31 14.06 -9.11 0.02
N PRO A 32 13.06 -8.27 -0.27
CA PRO A 32 13.22 -6.83 -0.08
C PRO A 32 13.31 -6.47 1.40
N SER A 33 14.35 -5.72 1.76
CA SER A 33 14.45 -5.10 3.09
C SER A 33 13.30 -4.13 3.35
N THR A 34 13.12 -3.73 4.59
CA THR A 34 12.31 -2.56 4.94
C THR A 34 12.71 -1.37 4.06
N ILE A 35 11.72 -0.68 3.50
CA ILE A 35 11.95 0.49 2.64
C ILE A 35 12.45 1.65 3.49
N MET A 36 13.60 2.21 3.13
CA MET A 36 14.21 3.36 3.78
C MET A 36 14.09 4.61 2.93
N GLN A 37 13.82 5.74 3.58
CA GLN A 37 13.88 7.05 2.94
C GLN A 37 15.23 7.72 3.22
N CYS A 38 15.90 8.18 2.16
CA CYS A 38 17.16 8.91 2.22
C CYS A 38 17.20 9.97 1.12
N ASP A 39 17.46 11.23 1.49
CA ASP A 39 17.62 12.37 0.57
C ASP A 39 16.46 12.50 -0.45
N GLY A 40 15.22 12.36 0.03
CA GLY A 40 14.01 12.48 -0.78
C GLY A 40 13.74 11.31 -1.72
N LYS A 41 14.51 10.21 -1.62
CA LYS A 41 14.32 8.97 -2.38
C LYS A 41 14.05 7.81 -1.45
N TYR A 42 13.54 6.72 -2.01
CA TYR A 42 13.25 5.47 -1.34
C TYR A 42 14.22 4.39 -1.80
N TYR A 43 14.66 3.54 -0.87
CA TYR A 43 15.64 2.49 -1.08
C TYR A 43 15.15 1.20 -0.44
N THR A 44 15.34 0.08 -1.11
CA THR A 44 15.22 -1.26 -0.54
C THR A 44 16.33 -2.15 -1.08
N PHE A 45 16.92 -2.98 -0.24
CA PHE A 45 17.95 -3.93 -0.61
C PHE A 45 17.34 -5.31 -0.80
N GLY A 46 17.95 -6.14 -1.62
CA GLY A 46 17.53 -7.51 -1.85
C GLY A 46 18.68 -8.50 -1.75
N THR A 47 18.35 -9.77 -1.91
CA THR A 47 19.33 -10.85 -2.03
C THR A 47 20.29 -10.57 -3.20
N GLY A 48 21.59 -10.85 -2.99
CA GLY A 48 22.66 -10.63 -3.98
C GLY A 48 23.43 -9.32 -3.81
N GLY A 49 23.09 -8.45 -2.84
CA GLY A 49 23.82 -7.21 -2.54
C GLY A 49 23.38 -5.97 -3.30
N GLY A 50 22.46 -6.11 -4.26
CA GLY A 50 21.78 -5.01 -4.96
C GLY A 50 20.48 -4.61 -4.28
N GLY A 51 19.75 -3.72 -4.97
CA GLY A 51 18.43 -3.30 -4.53
C GLY A 51 17.82 -2.27 -5.47
N LEU A 52 16.71 -1.70 -5.04
CA LEU A 52 15.91 -0.78 -5.82
C LEU A 52 15.95 0.63 -5.22
N ILE A 53 15.88 1.62 -6.11
CA ILE A 53 15.71 3.05 -5.79
C ILE A 53 14.43 3.54 -6.44
N SER A 54 13.69 4.41 -5.73
CA SER A 54 12.56 5.14 -6.28
C SER A 54 12.61 6.60 -5.87
N ALA A 55 12.25 7.50 -6.78
CA ALA A 55 12.10 8.92 -6.50
C ALA A 55 10.72 9.27 -5.93
N ASP A 56 9.72 8.45 -6.20
CA ASP A 56 8.32 8.68 -5.83
C ASP A 56 7.67 7.57 -5.01
N GLY A 57 8.38 6.43 -4.83
CA GLY A 57 7.87 5.26 -4.12
C GLY A 57 6.92 4.37 -4.94
N TRP A 58 6.68 4.72 -6.21
CA TRP A 58 5.86 3.96 -7.15
C TRP A 58 6.67 3.38 -8.30
N ASN A 59 7.53 4.19 -8.91
CA ASN A 59 8.42 3.79 -9.99
C ASN A 59 9.76 3.33 -9.44
N TRP A 60 10.05 2.03 -9.49
CA TRP A 60 11.23 1.43 -8.91
C TRP A 60 12.23 0.97 -9.97
N TYR A 61 13.52 1.18 -9.71
CA TYR A 61 14.60 0.78 -10.61
C TYR A 61 15.80 0.24 -9.83
N PRO A 62 16.59 -0.69 -10.40
CA PRO A 62 17.85 -1.12 -9.81
C PRO A 62 18.79 0.05 -9.55
N GLY A 63 19.51 0.03 -8.44
CA GLY A 63 20.47 1.10 -8.14
C GLY A 63 20.87 1.22 -6.66
N ALA A 64 20.14 0.62 -5.72
CA ALA A 64 20.63 0.53 -4.35
C ALA A 64 21.77 -0.50 -4.29
N GLU A 65 22.82 -0.18 -3.53
CA GLU A 65 24.04 -0.97 -3.44
C GLU A 65 24.44 -1.17 -1.97
N ARG A 66 24.87 -2.37 -1.66
CA ARG A 66 25.59 -2.70 -0.42
C ARG A 66 26.70 -3.70 -0.71
N PRO A 67 27.82 -3.66 0.01
CA PRO A 67 28.86 -4.66 -0.13
C PRO A 67 28.44 -6.03 0.48
N GLY A 68 29.26 -7.03 0.23
CA GLY A 68 29.16 -8.34 0.87
C GLY A 68 28.25 -9.37 0.20
N GLY A 69 27.46 -8.98 -0.81
CA GLY A 69 26.54 -9.93 -1.45
C GLY A 69 25.54 -10.52 -0.44
N GLY A 70 25.41 -11.85 -0.43
CA GLY A 70 24.60 -12.59 0.55
C GLY A 70 23.09 -12.44 0.35
N ALA A 71 22.30 -12.84 1.34
CA ALA A 71 20.85 -12.99 1.23
C ALA A 71 20.08 -12.16 2.27
N ALA A 72 18.81 -11.96 1.95
CA ALA A 72 17.75 -11.57 2.86
C ALA A 72 18.15 -10.42 3.81
N PRO A 73 18.42 -9.22 3.28
CA PRO A 73 18.81 -8.08 4.10
C PRO A 73 17.61 -7.42 4.76
N ASP A 74 17.88 -6.74 5.89
CA ASP A 74 16.99 -5.71 6.40
C ASP A 74 17.75 -4.41 6.64
N ALA A 75 17.02 -3.30 6.73
CA ALA A 75 17.58 -1.98 6.91
C ALA A 75 16.76 -1.14 7.87
N MET A 76 17.45 -0.35 8.71
CA MET A 76 16.81 0.54 9.66
C MET A 76 17.57 1.86 9.79
N LYS A 77 16.84 2.97 9.87
CA LYS A 77 17.41 4.27 10.19
C LYS A 77 17.48 4.46 11.71
N ILE A 78 18.68 4.68 12.23
CA ILE A 78 18.91 4.93 13.65
C ILE A 78 19.69 6.25 13.79
N GLY A 79 19.04 7.25 14.36
CA GLY A 79 19.60 8.61 14.38
C GLY A 79 19.85 9.14 12.96
N GLY A 80 21.07 9.58 12.68
CA GLY A 80 21.48 10.10 11.36
C GLY A 80 22.15 9.06 10.45
N ARG A 81 22.05 7.76 10.76
CA ARG A 81 22.71 6.67 10.03
C ARG A 81 21.72 5.55 9.69
N TYR A 82 22.15 4.69 8.79
CA TYR A 82 21.42 3.49 8.37
C TYR A 82 22.20 2.26 8.79
N LEU A 83 21.56 1.39 9.58
CA LEU A 83 22.05 0.06 9.89
C LEU A 83 21.45 -0.89 8.83
N VAL A 84 22.30 -1.70 8.22
CA VAL A 84 21.89 -2.78 7.31
C VAL A 84 22.37 -4.09 7.90
N ALA A 85 21.45 -5.03 8.07
CA ALA A 85 21.76 -6.42 8.43
C ALA A 85 21.55 -7.29 7.19
N TYR A 86 22.37 -8.33 7.04
CA TYR A 86 22.25 -9.29 5.94
C TYR A 86 22.91 -10.61 6.29
N SER A 87 22.57 -11.64 5.55
CA SER A 87 23.15 -12.96 5.72
C SER A 87 24.28 -13.19 4.74
N SER A 88 25.45 -13.56 5.22
CA SER A 88 26.45 -14.23 4.38
C SER A 88 26.12 -15.70 4.37
N THR A 89 25.57 -16.21 3.27
CA THR A 89 25.14 -17.59 3.20
C THR A 89 26.28 -18.49 2.76
N GLY A 90 26.50 -19.57 3.50
CA GLY A 90 27.40 -20.66 3.11
C GLY A 90 26.70 -21.90 2.62
N GLY A 91 25.38 -21.98 2.65
CA GLY A 91 24.66 -23.17 2.28
C GLY A 91 23.42 -22.88 1.43
N GLY A 92 23.14 -23.75 0.51
CA GLY A 92 21.89 -23.68 -0.25
C GLY A 92 20.68 -24.16 0.55
N LEU A 93 19.55 -24.24 -0.12
CA LEU A 93 18.34 -24.89 0.37
C LEU A 93 18.68 -26.29 0.95
N GLY A 94 18.38 -26.52 2.20
CA GLY A 94 18.64 -27.80 2.86
C GLY A 94 19.45 -27.72 4.14
N GLY A 95 19.49 -26.53 4.79
CA GLY A 95 20.08 -26.40 6.13
C GLY A 95 21.60 -26.40 6.11
N GLY A 96 22.17 -25.60 5.25
CA GLY A 96 23.61 -25.36 5.30
C GLY A 96 23.93 -24.51 6.53
N HIS A 97 24.43 -25.13 7.57
CA HIS A 97 24.75 -24.52 8.86
C HIS A 97 25.97 -23.59 8.83
N ALA A 98 26.27 -22.94 7.74
CA ALA A 98 27.40 -22.01 7.61
C ALA A 98 26.96 -20.55 7.48
N GLY A 99 25.70 -20.24 7.74
CA GLY A 99 25.16 -18.88 7.68
C GLY A 99 25.70 -17.98 8.79
N ARG A 100 25.80 -16.69 8.48
CA ARG A 100 26.20 -15.64 9.44
C ARG A 100 25.36 -14.41 9.21
N ILE A 101 24.88 -13.81 10.27
CA ILE A 101 24.25 -12.47 10.23
C ILE A 101 25.33 -11.43 10.48
N LEU A 102 25.41 -10.51 9.54
CA LEU A 102 26.35 -9.40 9.56
C LEU A 102 25.60 -8.07 9.57
N THR A 103 26.12 -7.10 10.32
CA THR A 103 25.60 -5.74 10.31
C THR A 103 26.66 -4.75 9.84
N MET A 104 26.24 -3.68 9.17
CA MET A 104 27.11 -2.59 8.76
C MET A 104 26.35 -1.27 8.74
N TRP A 105 27.08 -0.17 8.86
CA TRP A 105 26.53 1.17 8.90
C TRP A 105 26.87 1.98 7.65
N ASN A 106 25.95 2.86 7.26
CA ASN A 106 26.21 3.89 6.26
C ASN A 106 25.55 5.22 6.71
N ARG A 107 26.12 6.35 6.28
CA ARG A 107 25.56 7.68 6.54
C ARG A 107 24.48 8.06 5.54
N THR A 108 24.55 7.55 4.33
CA THR A 108 23.60 7.77 3.24
C THR A 108 23.37 6.47 2.48
N LEU A 109 22.24 6.36 1.81
CA LEU A 109 21.93 5.24 0.91
C LEU A 109 22.07 5.63 -0.57
N ASP A 110 22.42 6.87 -0.90
CA ASP A 110 22.68 7.31 -2.27
C ASP A 110 24.10 6.90 -2.71
N PRO A 111 24.27 5.93 -3.62
CA PRO A 111 25.59 5.52 -4.10
C PRO A 111 26.38 6.61 -4.82
N LYS A 112 25.73 7.72 -5.19
CA LYS A 112 26.34 8.87 -5.85
C LYS A 112 26.82 9.92 -4.85
N SER A 113 26.47 9.80 -3.59
CA SER A 113 26.91 10.73 -2.55
C SER A 113 28.39 10.52 -2.23
N PRO A 114 29.15 11.58 -1.99
CA PRO A 114 30.53 11.47 -1.52
C PRO A 114 30.65 10.85 -0.11
N ASP A 115 29.56 10.86 0.67
CA ASP A 115 29.48 10.26 2.01
C ASP A 115 29.03 8.79 1.97
N PHE A 116 28.82 8.21 0.78
CA PHE A 116 28.45 6.81 0.63
C PHE A 116 29.63 5.91 0.94
N GLY A 117 29.45 5.04 1.95
CA GLY A 117 30.47 4.08 2.35
C GLY A 117 30.02 3.32 3.59
N PHE A 118 29.97 2.00 3.45
CA PHE A 118 29.64 1.13 4.56
C PHE A 118 30.86 0.88 5.44
N THR A 119 30.63 0.73 6.76
CA THR A 119 31.65 0.26 7.69
C THR A 119 32.00 -1.20 7.38
N GLU A 120 33.12 -1.67 7.98
CA GLU A 120 33.41 -3.11 8.02
C GLU A 120 32.23 -3.84 8.68
N PRO A 121 31.85 -5.02 8.18
CA PRO A 121 30.76 -5.79 8.74
C PRO A 121 31.10 -6.37 10.10
N VAL A 122 30.10 -6.42 10.98
CA VAL A 122 30.19 -7.00 12.32
C VAL A 122 29.29 -8.24 12.36
N GLU A 123 29.84 -9.38 12.76
CA GLU A 123 29.07 -10.62 12.96
C GLU A 123 28.27 -10.52 14.27
N VAL A 124 26.96 -10.83 14.19
CA VAL A 124 26.04 -10.80 15.33
C VAL A 124 25.43 -12.17 15.65
N ALA A 125 25.42 -13.08 14.69
CA ALA A 125 24.97 -14.46 14.86
C ALA A 125 25.65 -15.36 13.82
N SER A 126 25.82 -16.64 14.15
CA SER A 126 26.26 -17.64 13.19
C SER A 126 25.67 -19.02 13.49
N SER A 127 25.45 -19.80 12.47
CA SER A 127 24.96 -21.19 12.60
C SER A 127 25.98 -22.11 13.31
N GLU A 128 27.25 -21.72 13.37
CA GLU A 128 28.28 -22.48 14.10
C GLU A 128 28.19 -22.30 15.62
N VAL A 129 27.70 -21.11 16.06
CA VAL A 129 27.56 -20.75 17.48
C VAL A 129 26.17 -21.02 18.00
N ASP A 130 25.18 -20.70 17.17
CA ASP A 130 23.76 -20.84 17.51
C ASP A 130 23.22 -22.14 16.90
N GLU A 131 23.60 -23.29 17.49
CA GLU A 131 23.12 -24.61 17.06
C GLU A 131 21.60 -24.67 16.90
N ASP A 132 21.10 -25.55 16.01
CA ASP A 132 19.68 -25.70 15.68
C ASP A 132 19.03 -24.47 15.00
N CYS A 133 19.81 -23.60 14.37
CA CYS A 133 19.34 -22.44 13.63
C CYS A 133 20.21 -22.19 12.40
N ASP A 134 19.61 -21.92 11.26
CA ASP A 134 20.29 -21.30 10.14
C ASP A 134 20.38 -19.79 10.38
N ALA A 135 21.57 -19.23 10.45
CA ALA A 135 21.76 -17.78 10.64
C ALA A 135 21.58 -17.05 9.30
N ILE A 136 20.33 -16.91 8.88
CA ILE A 136 19.87 -16.24 7.66
C ILE A 136 18.64 -15.37 7.99
N ASP A 137 18.20 -14.53 7.06
CA ASP A 137 16.98 -13.73 7.12
C ASP A 137 16.91 -12.79 8.32
N ALA A 138 17.85 -11.84 8.33
CA ALA A 138 17.91 -10.84 9.39
C ALA A 138 16.71 -9.86 9.37
N GLY A 139 16.04 -9.70 10.51
CA GLY A 139 15.01 -8.66 10.71
C GLY A 139 15.36 -7.74 11.87
N LEU A 140 15.42 -6.42 11.62
CA LEU A 140 15.78 -5.41 12.60
C LEU A 140 14.53 -4.81 13.26
N PHE A 141 14.59 -4.63 14.59
CA PHE A 141 13.51 -3.99 15.33
C PHE A 141 14.05 -3.09 16.44
N MET A 142 13.70 -1.81 16.40
CA MET A 142 13.92 -0.88 17.51
C MET A 142 12.68 -0.85 18.39
N ASP A 143 12.80 -1.34 19.62
CA ASP A 143 11.71 -1.33 20.58
C ASP A 143 11.41 0.10 21.04
N PRO A 144 10.25 0.68 20.70
CA PRO A 144 9.94 2.06 21.06
C PRO A 144 9.66 2.25 22.56
N THR A 145 9.50 1.17 23.32
CA THR A 145 9.21 1.23 24.76
C THR A 145 10.46 1.23 25.61
N THR A 146 11.53 0.61 25.12
CA THR A 146 12.79 0.45 25.86
C THR A 146 13.99 1.12 25.19
N GLY A 147 13.89 1.44 23.89
CA GLY A 147 15.02 1.92 23.09
C GLY A 147 16.06 0.84 22.78
N ARG A 148 15.76 -0.43 23.04
CA ARG A 148 16.65 -1.56 22.73
C ARG A 148 16.49 -1.96 21.26
N LEU A 149 17.60 -2.30 20.63
CA LEU A 149 17.65 -2.81 19.27
C LEU A 149 17.69 -4.33 19.29
N TRP A 150 16.84 -4.95 18.46
CA TRP A 150 16.72 -6.38 18.33
C TRP A 150 16.94 -6.82 16.90
N CYS A 151 17.46 -8.05 16.73
CA CYS A 151 17.59 -8.71 15.45
C CYS A 151 16.95 -10.11 15.54
N THR A 152 16.00 -10.39 14.67
CA THR A 152 15.50 -11.75 14.44
C THR A 152 16.28 -12.41 13.30
N TYR A 153 16.40 -13.74 13.31
CA TYR A 153 17.03 -14.51 12.25
C TYR A 153 16.63 -15.99 12.35
N GLY A 154 16.80 -16.72 11.24
CA GLY A 154 16.51 -18.14 11.14
C GLY A 154 15.63 -18.49 9.96
N THR A 155 15.48 -19.79 9.68
CA THR A 155 14.59 -20.34 8.66
C THR A 155 13.74 -21.48 9.22
N TYR A 156 12.85 -22.02 8.36
CA TYR A 156 12.01 -23.18 8.68
C TYR A 156 12.80 -24.51 8.85
N PHE A 157 14.13 -24.50 8.67
CA PHE A 157 15.00 -25.66 8.97
C PHE A 157 15.45 -25.72 10.44
N GLY A 158 15.04 -24.78 11.27
CA GLY A 158 15.37 -24.71 12.67
C GLY A 158 14.49 -23.71 13.42
N PHE A 159 15.03 -23.14 14.49
CA PHE A 159 14.34 -22.12 15.24
C PHE A 159 14.56 -20.73 14.62
N ILE A 160 13.53 -19.91 14.64
CA ILE A 160 13.68 -18.47 14.56
C ILE A 160 14.13 -17.96 15.93
N ARG A 161 15.15 -17.13 15.92
CA ARG A 161 15.76 -16.56 17.13
C ARG A 161 15.71 -15.04 17.14
N ILE A 162 15.78 -14.49 18.33
CA ILE A 162 15.92 -13.05 18.55
C ILE A 162 17.08 -12.77 19.49
N VAL A 163 17.93 -11.81 19.13
CA VAL A 163 19.06 -11.31 19.95
C VAL A 163 19.01 -9.83 20.08
N GLU A 164 19.59 -9.30 21.17
CA GLU A 164 19.74 -7.86 21.36
C GLU A 164 21.04 -7.36 20.74
N LEU A 165 20.93 -6.22 20.04
CA LEU A 165 22.07 -5.50 19.46
C LEU A 165 22.27 -4.15 20.18
N ASP A 166 23.51 -3.71 20.23
CA ASP A 166 23.85 -2.34 20.65
C ASP A 166 23.48 -1.34 19.53
N PRO A 167 22.57 -0.40 19.76
CA PRO A 167 22.13 0.56 18.76
C PRO A 167 23.20 1.55 18.31
N GLN A 168 24.35 1.63 18.97
CA GLN A 168 25.48 2.48 18.58
C GLN A 168 26.43 1.77 17.62
N THR A 169 26.68 0.50 17.88
CA THR A 169 27.67 -0.32 17.14
C THR A 169 27.04 -1.26 16.13
N GLY A 170 25.80 -1.70 16.36
CA GLY A 170 25.16 -2.77 15.59
C GLY A 170 25.64 -4.17 15.98
N ALA A 171 26.53 -4.28 16.96
CA ALA A 171 27.02 -5.56 17.45
C ALA A 171 26.04 -6.22 18.42
N ARG A 172 26.11 -7.55 18.57
CA ARG A 172 25.37 -8.28 19.61
C ARG A 172 25.82 -7.81 21.01
N VAL A 173 24.87 -7.60 21.89
CA VAL A 173 25.15 -7.23 23.29
C VAL A 173 25.81 -8.43 23.98
N GLU A 174 26.97 -8.20 24.60
CA GLU A 174 27.73 -9.25 25.30
C GLU A 174 26.89 -9.86 26.44
N GLY A 175 26.91 -11.18 26.54
CA GLY A 175 26.16 -11.94 27.56
C GLY A 175 24.64 -12.06 27.25
N ASN A 176 24.16 -11.51 26.15
CA ASN A 176 22.78 -11.70 25.71
C ASN A 176 22.66 -12.95 24.83
N GLU A 177 21.96 -13.96 25.34
CA GLU A 177 21.74 -15.21 24.62
C GLU A 177 20.58 -15.08 23.64
N ALA A 178 20.64 -15.83 22.54
CA ALA A 178 19.55 -15.91 21.58
C ALA A 178 18.35 -16.64 22.17
N VAL A 179 17.15 -16.10 21.94
CA VAL A 179 15.89 -16.69 22.42
C VAL A 179 15.13 -17.28 21.23
N ASN A 180 14.71 -18.53 21.33
CA ASN A 180 13.86 -19.17 20.32
C ASN A 180 12.44 -18.60 20.42
N ILE A 181 11.88 -18.12 19.29
CA ILE A 181 10.59 -17.40 19.26
C ILE A 181 9.57 -17.98 18.26
N ALA A 182 10.00 -18.74 17.27
CA ALA A 182 9.11 -19.38 16.29
C ALA A 182 9.79 -20.58 15.61
N ILE A 183 9.02 -21.37 14.89
CA ILE A 183 9.44 -22.41 13.93
C ILE A 183 8.56 -22.31 12.68
N ASP A 184 8.94 -23.09 11.65
CA ASP A 184 8.13 -23.28 10.44
C ASP A 184 7.82 -21.98 9.70
N CYS A 185 8.74 -21.03 9.79
CA CYS A 185 8.72 -19.78 9.03
C CYS A 185 10.15 -19.25 8.87
N GLU A 186 10.30 -18.20 8.06
CA GLU A 186 11.54 -17.46 7.85
C GLU A 186 11.25 -15.97 7.62
N ALA A 187 12.28 -15.16 7.31
CA ALA A 187 12.16 -13.75 6.99
C ALA A 187 11.30 -12.99 8.02
N THR A 188 11.66 -13.15 9.29
CA THR A 188 10.84 -12.62 10.38
C THR A 188 11.17 -11.17 10.70
N THR A 189 10.13 -10.41 11.06
CA THR A 189 10.22 -9.02 11.50
C THR A 189 9.26 -8.78 12.67
N VAL A 190 9.68 -7.95 13.63
CA VAL A 190 8.85 -7.54 14.75
C VAL A 190 8.32 -6.14 14.53
N ILE A 191 7.04 -5.91 14.83
CA ILE A 191 6.45 -4.58 14.94
C ILE A 191 5.78 -4.42 16.30
N TRP A 192 5.75 -3.19 16.84
CA TRP A 192 5.06 -2.88 18.07
C TRP A 192 3.85 -1.98 17.81
N ARG A 193 2.70 -2.32 18.42
CA ARG A 193 1.50 -1.50 18.35
C ARG A 193 0.61 -1.72 19.58
N ASN A 194 0.18 -0.64 20.21
CA ASN A 194 -0.80 -0.67 21.30
C ASN A 194 -0.46 -1.65 22.44
N GLY A 195 0.83 -1.73 22.81
CA GLY A 195 1.30 -2.61 23.88
C GLY A 195 1.46 -4.08 23.50
N TRP A 196 1.43 -4.41 22.21
CA TRP A 196 1.72 -5.73 21.67
C TRP A 196 2.93 -5.68 20.73
N TYR A 197 3.77 -6.71 20.82
CA TYR A 197 4.77 -7.06 19.82
C TYR A 197 4.14 -8.09 18.89
N TYR A 198 4.24 -7.86 17.59
CA TYR A 198 3.76 -8.74 16.54
C TYR A 198 4.98 -9.29 15.80
N LEU A 199 5.15 -10.61 15.81
CA LEU A 199 6.16 -11.30 15.01
C LEU A 199 5.50 -11.74 13.71
N LEU A 200 5.91 -11.14 12.60
CA LEU A 200 5.52 -11.56 11.26
C LEU A 200 6.61 -12.48 10.71
N GLY A 201 6.21 -13.54 10.04
CA GLY A 201 7.13 -14.49 9.41
C GLY A 201 6.55 -14.99 8.10
N THR A 202 7.41 -15.41 7.21
CA THR A 202 7.05 -16.03 5.95
C THR A 202 7.01 -17.54 6.12
N HIS A 203 5.85 -18.13 5.88
CA HIS A 203 5.59 -19.57 5.94
C HIS A 203 5.46 -20.14 4.54
N GLY A 204 5.74 -21.43 4.35
CA GLY A 204 5.64 -22.12 3.08
C GLY A 204 7.00 -22.33 2.40
N THR A 205 6.99 -22.56 1.08
CA THR A 205 8.19 -22.91 0.29
C THR A 205 8.65 -21.77 -0.58
N CYS A 206 9.94 -21.42 -0.45
CA CYS A 206 10.67 -20.43 -1.23
C CYS A 206 11.02 -20.94 -2.64
N CYS A 207 11.32 -19.98 -3.51
CA CYS A 207 12.20 -20.16 -4.68
C CYS A 207 11.65 -21.12 -5.75
N ASP A 208 10.34 -21.29 -5.83
CA ASP A 208 9.66 -22.19 -6.78
C ASP A 208 8.72 -21.43 -7.74
N GLY A 209 8.91 -20.11 -7.84
CA GLY A 209 8.15 -19.24 -8.74
C GLY A 209 6.65 -19.37 -8.53
N VAL A 210 5.90 -19.73 -9.58
CA VAL A 210 4.43 -19.89 -9.51
C VAL A 210 3.94 -21.03 -8.62
N ASN A 211 4.82 -21.94 -8.24
CA ASN A 211 4.51 -23.04 -7.32
C ASN A 211 4.88 -22.71 -5.88
N SER A 212 5.48 -21.56 -5.63
CA SER A 212 5.76 -21.10 -4.27
C SER A 212 4.49 -21.05 -3.46
N THR A 213 4.55 -21.57 -2.24
CA THR A 213 3.45 -21.54 -1.28
C THR A 213 3.67 -20.47 -0.20
N TYR A 214 4.60 -19.56 -0.42
CA TYR A 214 4.87 -18.47 0.50
C TYR A 214 3.60 -17.68 0.84
N ASN A 215 3.47 -17.43 2.12
CA ASN A 215 2.44 -16.58 2.71
C ASN A 215 3.00 -15.95 3.98
N ILE A 216 2.45 -14.82 4.41
CA ILE A 216 2.90 -14.13 5.62
C ILE A 216 1.93 -14.40 6.75
N VAL A 217 2.46 -14.87 7.88
CA VAL A 217 1.71 -15.18 9.10
C VAL A 217 2.19 -14.30 10.26
N VAL A 218 1.38 -14.20 11.33
CA VAL A 218 1.68 -13.38 12.49
C VAL A 218 1.24 -14.04 13.80
N GLY A 219 2.09 -13.89 14.82
CA GLY A 219 1.73 -14.08 16.23
C GLY A 219 1.99 -12.80 17.03
N ARG A 220 1.40 -12.65 18.21
CA ARG A 220 1.62 -11.49 19.07
C ARG A 220 1.97 -11.87 20.51
N SER A 221 2.72 -10.99 21.17
CA SER A 221 3.18 -11.16 22.56
C SER A 221 3.14 -9.83 23.32
N ARG A 222 3.12 -9.92 24.67
CA ARG A 222 3.39 -8.75 25.53
C ARG A 222 4.89 -8.52 25.77
N ASN A 223 5.72 -9.46 25.40
CA ASN A 223 7.19 -9.38 25.54
C ASN A 223 7.84 -9.56 24.18
N VAL A 224 8.89 -8.82 23.92
CA VAL A 224 9.64 -8.87 22.65
C VAL A 224 10.27 -10.24 22.39
N THR A 225 10.56 -11.01 23.42
CA THR A 225 11.11 -12.36 23.34
C THR A 225 10.04 -13.47 23.38
N GLY A 226 8.76 -13.11 23.22
CA GLY A 226 7.64 -14.06 23.20
C GLY A 226 7.05 -14.40 24.58
N PRO A 227 6.21 -15.45 24.70
CA PRO A 227 5.72 -16.28 23.58
C PRO A 227 4.82 -15.50 22.61
N TYR A 228 4.94 -15.78 21.31
CA TYR A 228 4.11 -15.19 20.27
C TYR A 228 2.94 -16.10 19.94
N LEU A 229 1.73 -15.71 20.32
CA LEU A 229 0.53 -16.49 20.12
C LEU A 229 -0.28 -15.97 18.92
N ASP A 230 -0.84 -16.87 18.13
CA ASP A 230 -1.80 -16.53 17.10
C ASP A 230 -3.20 -16.20 17.69
N ASN A 231 -4.16 -15.91 16.82
CA ASN A 231 -5.53 -15.59 17.23
C ASN A 231 -6.33 -16.74 17.83
N MET A 232 -5.80 -17.97 17.73
CA MET A 232 -6.36 -19.18 18.34
C MET A 232 -5.64 -19.56 19.64
N GLY A 233 -4.60 -18.79 20.04
CA GLY A 233 -3.78 -19.04 21.21
C GLY A 233 -2.67 -20.06 21.01
N ARG A 234 -2.37 -20.48 19.76
CA ARG A 234 -1.28 -21.39 19.46
C ARG A 234 0.02 -20.60 19.34
N ASP A 235 1.05 -21.08 20.02
CA ASP A 235 2.38 -20.47 20.01
C ASP A 235 3.10 -20.68 18.66
N MET A 236 3.77 -19.65 18.13
CA MET A 236 4.57 -19.75 16.91
C MET A 236 5.73 -20.73 17.07
N ILE A 237 6.24 -20.96 18.27
CA ILE A 237 7.25 -22.02 18.51
C ILE A 237 6.66 -23.43 18.39
N ALA A 238 5.35 -23.56 18.30
CA ALA A 238 4.61 -24.78 18.02
C ALA A 238 3.94 -24.75 16.63
N GLY A 239 4.41 -23.88 15.73
CA GLY A 239 3.89 -23.69 14.37
C GLY A 239 2.53 -22.95 14.33
N GLY A 240 2.23 -22.09 15.32
CA GLY A 240 1.11 -21.15 15.25
C GLY A 240 1.38 -20.04 14.24
N GLY A 241 0.33 -19.29 13.87
CA GLY A 241 0.42 -18.15 13.00
C GLY A 241 -0.93 -17.82 12.36
N LYS A 242 -1.35 -16.56 12.46
CA LYS A 242 -2.54 -16.05 11.76
C LYS A 242 -2.13 -15.50 10.40
N MET A 243 -2.85 -15.86 9.35
CA MET A 243 -2.61 -15.35 7.99
C MET A 243 -2.76 -13.82 7.91
N VAL A 244 -1.81 -13.16 7.26
CA VAL A 244 -1.80 -11.73 6.96
C VAL A 244 -1.98 -11.49 5.45
N VAL A 245 -1.23 -12.22 4.61
CA VAL A 245 -1.32 -12.16 3.16
C VAL A 245 -0.96 -13.51 2.56
N ASP A 246 -1.70 -13.90 1.54
CA ASP A 246 -1.50 -15.10 0.74
C ASP A 246 -1.50 -14.73 -0.75
N ALA A 247 -1.42 -15.72 -1.64
CA ALA A 247 -1.45 -15.53 -3.08
C ALA A 247 -2.69 -14.74 -3.53
N ALA A 248 -2.54 -13.94 -4.56
CA ALA A 248 -3.60 -13.25 -5.27
C ALA A 248 -3.74 -13.88 -6.68
N ASP A 249 -4.79 -13.51 -7.44
CA ASP A 249 -5.18 -14.17 -8.71
C ASP A 249 -4.04 -14.50 -9.67
N ARG A 250 -3.06 -13.59 -9.83
CA ARG A 250 -1.94 -13.72 -10.76
C ARG A 250 -0.58 -13.49 -10.10
N GLN A 251 -0.55 -13.45 -8.78
CA GLN A 251 0.62 -13.18 -7.95
C GLN A 251 0.74 -14.27 -6.89
N PHE A 252 1.91 -14.88 -6.80
CA PHE A 252 2.15 -16.09 -6.01
C PHE A 252 3.33 -15.89 -5.07
N GLY A 253 3.25 -16.50 -3.89
CA GLY A 253 4.35 -16.57 -2.96
C GLY A 253 4.66 -15.21 -2.32
N ALA A 254 3.75 -14.69 -1.48
CA ALA A 254 4.00 -13.48 -0.70
C ALA A 254 5.01 -13.74 0.41
N GLY A 255 6.17 -13.10 0.37
CA GLY A 255 7.21 -13.35 1.36
C GLY A 255 8.08 -12.14 1.69
N HIS A 256 8.83 -12.27 2.77
CA HIS A 256 9.79 -11.31 3.27
C HIS A 256 9.14 -9.95 3.61
N PHE A 257 8.44 -9.90 4.72
CA PHE A 257 7.71 -8.71 5.18
C PHE A 257 8.66 -7.59 5.60
N GLY A 258 8.47 -6.40 5.02
CA GLY A 258 9.04 -5.16 5.48
C GLY A 258 7.94 -4.17 5.89
N ARG A 259 8.11 -3.44 6.99
CA ARG A 259 7.18 -2.41 7.41
C ARG A 259 7.60 -1.08 6.86
N TYR A 260 6.62 -0.37 6.33
CA TYR A 260 6.76 1.02 5.93
C TYR A 260 5.60 1.83 6.52
N VAL A 261 5.92 2.88 7.25
CA VAL A 261 4.94 3.86 7.75
C VAL A 261 5.19 5.17 7.04
N GLU A 262 4.19 5.70 6.39
CA GLU A 262 4.30 6.94 5.64
C GLU A 262 3.85 8.15 6.46
N ASP A 263 2.66 8.05 7.07
CA ASP A 263 2.00 9.17 7.70
C ASP A 263 0.93 8.70 8.69
N GLU A 264 0.43 9.60 9.52
CA GLU A 264 -0.58 9.30 10.52
C GLU A 264 -1.81 8.64 9.91
N GLY A 265 -2.17 7.45 10.41
CA GLY A 265 -3.28 6.66 9.92
C GLY A 265 -3.05 5.93 8.59
N VAL A 266 -1.90 6.10 7.94
CA VAL A 266 -1.49 5.35 6.76
C VAL A 266 -0.29 4.50 7.11
N GLU A 267 -0.47 3.19 7.14
CA GLU A 267 0.63 2.23 7.25
C GLU A 267 0.67 1.37 6.00
N LYS A 268 1.88 1.08 5.55
CA LYS A 268 2.11 0.21 4.39
C LYS A 268 3.11 -0.87 4.76
N MET A 269 2.98 -2.01 4.11
CA MET A 269 3.93 -3.11 4.19
C MET A 269 4.54 -3.34 2.81
N SER A 270 5.81 -3.69 2.80
CA SER A 270 6.49 -4.20 1.62
C SER A 270 6.76 -5.70 1.78
N PHE A 271 6.79 -6.40 0.66
CA PHE A 271 7.16 -7.79 0.56
C PHE A 271 7.50 -8.08 -0.91
N HIS A 272 7.89 -9.28 -1.27
CA HIS A 272 7.95 -9.69 -2.67
C HIS A 272 6.86 -10.72 -3.00
N TRP A 273 6.41 -10.69 -4.24
CA TRP A 273 5.82 -11.86 -4.85
C TRP A 273 6.93 -12.73 -5.44
N GLU A 274 6.94 -14.01 -5.16
CA GLU A 274 7.85 -14.95 -5.80
C GLU A 274 7.67 -14.97 -7.32
N ALA A 275 6.42 -14.89 -7.75
CA ALA A 275 6.07 -14.78 -9.15
C ALA A 275 4.88 -13.86 -9.39
N ASP A 276 5.07 -12.88 -10.26
CA ASP A 276 3.99 -12.05 -10.81
C ASP A 276 3.80 -12.39 -12.29
N LEU A 277 2.66 -13.01 -12.65
CA LEU A 277 2.37 -13.42 -14.03
C LEU A 277 2.18 -12.23 -14.97
N ASP A 278 1.80 -11.06 -14.45
CA ASP A 278 1.70 -9.84 -15.25
C ASP A 278 3.08 -9.24 -15.55
N ARG A 279 4.10 -9.70 -14.82
CA ARG A 279 5.53 -9.33 -14.97
C ARG A 279 6.40 -10.49 -15.49
N GLY A 280 5.79 -11.44 -16.21
CA GLY A 280 6.48 -12.60 -16.80
C GLY A 280 6.94 -13.64 -15.78
N GLY A 281 6.25 -13.78 -14.66
CA GLY A 281 6.54 -14.76 -13.62
C GLY A 281 7.79 -14.44 -12.80
N ARG A 282 8.22 -13.19 -12.77
CA ARG A 282 9.40 -12.74 -12.01
C ARG A 282 9.03 -12.38 -10.58
N SER A 283 10.01 -12.50 -9.70
CA SER A 283 9.92 -11.96 -8.35
C SER A 283 9.94 -10.43 -8.39
N VAL A 284 8.97 -9.79 -7.71
CA VAL A 284 8.76 -8.35 -7.77
C VAL A 284 8.41 -7.77 -6.39
N LEU A 285 8.85 -6.52 -6.17
CA LEU A 285 8.44 -5.73 -5.02
C LEU A 285 6.94 -5.51 -5.02
N ALA A 286 6.30 -5.75 -3.89
CA ALA A 286 4.93 -5.36 -3.59
C ALA A 286 4.90 -4.38 -2.41
N ILE A 287 4.05 -3.39 -2.50
CA ILE A 287 3.75 -2.45 -1.40
C ILE A 287 2.23 -2.41 -1.27
N ARG A 288 1.70 -2.76 -0.10
CA ARG A 288 0.26 -2.80 0.15
C ARG A 288 -0.08 -2.08 1.45
N PRO A 289 -1.31 -1.58 1.60
CA PRO A 289 -1.77 -1.06 2.88
C PRO A 289 -1.66 -2.13 3.97
N LEU A 290 -1.22 -1.73 5.16
CA LEU A 290 -1.27 -2.53 6.37
C LEU A 290 -2.44 -2.04 7.22
N LEU A 291 -3.49 -2.83 7.29
CA LEU A 291 -4.71 -2.54 8.03
C LEU A 291 -4.70 -3.26 9.37
N TRP A 292 -5.57 -2.84 10.27
CA TRP A 292 -5.70 -3.43 11.60
C TRP A 292 -7.16 -3.77 11.89
N GLU A 293 -7.45 -5.07 11.94
CA GLU A 293 -8.78 -5.60 12.26
C GLU A 293 -8.74 -6.36 13.57
N ASN A 294 -9.53 -5.93 14.56
CA ASN A 294 -9.55 -6.55 15.88
C ASN A 294 -8.15 -6.69 16.51
N GLU A 295 -7.33 -5.66 16.36
CA GLU A 295 -5.93 -5.61 16.80
C GLU A 295 -4.99 -6.62 16.10
N TRP A 296 -5.35 -7.12 14.91
CA TRP A 296 -4.48 -7.96 14.09
C TRP A 296 -4.15 -7.27 12.77
N PRO A 297 -2.90 -7.39 12.30
CA PRO A 297 -2.53 -6.86 10.99
C PRO A 297 -3.18 -7.68 9.88
N VAL A 298 -3.61 -6.99 8.84
CA VAL A 298 -4.20 -7.55 7.63
C VAL A 298 -3.67 -6.76 6.44
N ALA A 299 -3.32 -7.45 5.36
CA ALA A 299 -2.97 -6.78 4.12
C ALA A 299 -4.22 -6.16 3.49
N GLY A 300 -4.20 -4.85 3.30
CA GLY A 300 -5.18 -4.16 2.46
C GLY A 300 -4.92 -4.43 0.97
N GLU A 301 -5.79 -3.93 0.11
CA GLU A 301 -5.64 -4.04 -1.33
C GLU A 301 -5.24 -2.69 -1.94
N SER A 302 -4.44 -2.74 -3.02
CA SER A 302 -4.17 -1.55 -3.81
C SER A 302 -5.45 -1.05 -4.46
N PHE A 303 -5.66 0.26 -4.48
CA PHE A 303 -6.85 0.85 -5.10
C PHE A 303 -6.88 0.57 -6.60
N THR A 304 -8.02 0.18 -7.13
CA THR A 304 -8.19 -0.20 -8.55
C THR A 304 -9.08 0.77 -9.30
N SER A 305 -8.81 0.94 -10.60
CA SER A 305 -9.70 1.70 -11.49
C SER A 305 -11.08 1.07 -11.57
N GLY A 306 -12.12 1.89 -11.74
CA GLY A 306 -13.49 1.41 -11.81
C GLY A 306 -14.52 2.53 -11.68
N VAL A 307 -15.79 2.14 -11.60
CA VAL A 307 -16.90 3.04 -11.32
C VAL A 307 -17.30 2.92 -9.85
N TYR A 308 -17.41 4.05 -9.18
CA TYR A 308 -17.63 4.11 -7.74
C TYR A 308 -18.68 5.15 -7.34
N GLU A 309 -19.36 4.87 -6.25
CA GLU A 309 -19.88 5.85 -5.33
C GLU A 309 -18.76 6.24 -4.35
N ILE A 310 -18.56 7.53 -4.12
CA ILE A 310 -17.61 8.06 -3.14
C ILE A 310 -18.43 8.64 -1.99
N SER A 311 -18.44 7.96 -0.84
CA SER A 311 -19.28 8.33 0.30
C SER A 311 -18.45 8.83 1.48
N SER A 312 -18.88 9.94 2.09
CA SER A 312 -18.32 10.48 3.33
C SER A 312 -18.58 9.53 4.51
N VAL A 313 -17.57 9.27 5.32
CA VAL A 313 -17.72 8.46 6.54
C VAL A 313 -18.61 9.19 7.56
N ARG A 314 -18.49 10.52 7.66
CA ARG A 314 -19.21 11.35 8.64
C ARG A 314 -20.72 11.17 8.60
N ARG A 315 -21.33 11.15 7.39
CA ARG A 315 -22.80 11.13 7.22
C ARG A 315 -23.27 10.08 6.21
N GLY A 316 -22.35 9.42 5.49
CA GLY A 316 -22.69 8.53 4.38
C GLY A 316 -23.21 9.25 3.14
N TYR A 317 -23.03 10.56 3.05
CA TYR A 317 -23.40 11.33 1.87
C TYR A 317 -22.43 11.10 0.73
N ALA A 318 -22.97 10.95 -0.46
CA ALA A 318 -22.19 10.72 -1.68
C ALA A 318 -21.65 12.04 -2.24
N LEU A 319 -20.40 12.01 -2.71
CA LEU A 319 -19.83 13.09 -3.52
C LEU A 319 -20.58 13.18 -4.85
N GLU A 320 -20.98 14.37 -5.25
CA GLU A 320 -21.75 14.60 -6.46
C GLU A 320 -21.42 15.93 -7.14
N LEU A 321 -21.79 16.04 -8.41
CA LEU A 321 -21.81 17.30 -9.14
C LEU A 321 -22.99 18.16 -8.63
N ALA A 322 -22.76 19.43 -8.32
CA ALA A 322 -23.79 20.33 -7.83
C ALA A 322 -24.72 20.79 -8.97
N VAL A 323 -25.61 19.91 -9.38
CA VAL A 323 -26.63 20.16 -10.42
C VAL A 323 -28.02 19.87 -9.87
N ASP A 324 -29.01 20.57 -10.44
CA ASP A 324 -30.40 20.36 -10.10
C ASP A 324 -30.98 19.16 -10.85
N PHE A 325 -32.03 18.58 -10.28
CA PHE A 325 -32.80 17.57 -10.96
C PHE A 325 -33.67 18.20 -12.06
N VAL A 326 -33.76 17.51 -13.19
CA VAL A 326 -34.70 17.91 -14.25
C VAL A 326 -36.11 17.58 -13.80
N ARG A 327 -36.93 18.60 -13.66
CA ARG A 327 -38.32 18.46 -13.27
C ARG A 327 -39.15 17.99 -14.46
N HIS A 328 -39.99 16.99 -14.22
CA HIS A 328 -41.04 16.56 -15.14
C HIS A 328 -42.41 16.90 -14.54
N ASP A 329 -43.25 17.49 -15.33
CA ASP A 329 -44.65 17.75 -14.96
C ASP A 329 -45.50 16.59 -15.45
N ILE A 330 -46.10 15.87 -14.51
CA ILE A 330 -46.99 14.74 -14.81
C ILE A 330 -48.42 15.24 -14.72
N PRO A 331 -49.21 15.12 -15.82
CA PRO A 331 -50.62 15.49 -15.78
C PRO A 331 -51.36 14.65 -14.74
N ARG A 332 -52.24 15.31 -13.97
CA ARG A 332 -53.14 14.58 -13.08
C ARG A 332 -54.17 13.83 -13.88
N SER A 333 -54.27 12.56 -13.67
CA SER A 333 -55.17 11.67 -14.44
C SER A 333 -56.41 11.25 -13.66
N ARG A 334 -56.51 11.65 -12.39
CA ARG A 334 -57.61 11.20 -11.53
C ARG A 334 -58.71 12.25 -11.47
N TRP A 335 -59.88 11.91 -11.91
CA TRP A 335 -61.06 12.79 -12.01
C TRP A 335 -61.57 13.35 -10.66
N TRP A 336 -61.15 12.73 -9.55
CA TRP A 336 -61.46 13.20 -8.17
C TRP A 336 -60.41 14.15 -7.55
N GLU A 337 -59.36 14.50 -8.27
CA GLU A 337 -58.39 15.45 -7.81
C GLU A 337 -58.88 16.87 -7.95
N ALA A 338 -58.76 17.67 -6.89
CA ALA A 338 -59.32 19.01 -6.79
C ALA A 338 -58.60 20.08 -7.63
N SER A 339 -57.54 19.72 -8.36
CA SER A 339 -56.69 20.67 -9.10
C SER A 339 -56.22 20.05 -10.39
N ASP A 340 -56.21 20.82 -11.46
CA ASP A 340 -55.67 20.46 -12.78
C ASP A 340 -54.14 20.74 -12.88
N GLU A 341 -53.55 21.28 -11.82
CA GLU A 341 -52.12 21.55 -11.81
C GLU A 341 -51.28 20.28 -11.92
N PRO A 342 -50.27 20.25 -12.79
CA PRO A 342 -49.38 19.13 -12.91
C PRO A 342 -48.67 18.77 -11.61
N ILE A 343 -48.39 17.49 -11.41
CA ILE A 343 -47.58 17.03 -10.30
C ILE A 343 -46.10 17.04 -10.75
N ALA A 344 -45.28 17.79 -10.01
CA ALA A 344 -43.85 17.74 -10.24
C ALA A 344 -43.30 16.34 -9.89
N SER A 345 -42.52 15.78 -10.78
CA SER A 345 -41.83 14.50 -10.59
C SER A 345 -40.36 14.66 -10.93
N TYR A 346 -39.53 13.95 -10.18
CA TYR A 346 -38.09 13.88 -10.40
C TYR A 346 -37.65 12.42 -10.56
N PRO A 347 -38.04 11.76 -11.69
CA PRO A 347 -37.73 10.36 -11.91
C PRO A 347 -36.22 10.14 -12.02
N ASN A 348 -35.77 8.91 -11.84
CA ASN A 348 -34.42 8.55 -12.19
C ASN A 348 -34.24 8.73 -13.70
N GLN A 349 -33.23 9.50 -14.06
CA GLN A 349 -32.91 9.86 -15.42
C GLN A 349 -31.57 9.26 -15.82
N THR A 350 -31.43 8.91 -17.08
CA THR A 350 -30.17 8.48 -17.66
C THR A 350 -29.23 9.67 -17.87
N LEU A 351 -27.95 9.42 -18.02
CA LEU A 351 -26.97 10.46 -18.32
C LEU A 351 -27.34 11.23 -19.60
N GLU A 352 -27.77 10.51 -20.65
CA GLU A 352 -28.14 11.13 -21.93
C GLU A 352 -29.31 12.11 -21.82
N GLU A 353 -30.21 11.92 -20.84
CA GLU A 353 -31.35 12.80 -20.60
C GLU A 353 -30.97 14.08 -19.83
N VAL A 354 -29.87 14.05 -19.06
CA VAL A 354 -29.53 15.16 -18.15
C VAL A 354 -28.25 15.90 -18.51
N LYS A 355 -27.27 15.28 -19.13
CA LYS A 355 -25.92 15.85 -19.35
C LYS A 355 -25.96 17.21 -20.09
N ASP A 356 -26.86 17.36 -21.04
CA ASP A 356 -27.00 18.59 -21.84
C ASP A 356 -27.73 19.71 -21.08
N THR A 357 -28.32 19.41 -19.91
CA THR A 357 -28.92 20.40 -19.01
C THR A 357 -27.93 20.97 -18.02
N TRP A 358 -26.75 20.37 -17.90
CA TRP A 358 -25.76 20.81 -16.95
C TRP A 358 -25.07 22.10 -17.42
N PRO A 359 -24.73 23.03 -16.51
CA PRO A 359 -24.02 24.25 -16.86
C PRO A 359 -22.74 23.97 -17.64
N GLU A 360 -22.43 24.85 -18.59
CA GLU A 360 -21.09 24.87 -19.23
C GLU A 360 -20.02 25.33 -18.21
N GLY A 361 -18.76 24.91 -18.44
CA GLY A 361 -17.63 25.29 -17.59
C GLY A 361 -17.53 24.47 -16.29
N GLU A 362 -16.91 25.07 -15.27
CA GLU A 362 -16.73 24.45 -13.97
C GLU A 362 -18.03 24.44 -13.17
N ILE A 363 -18.27 23.34 -12.47
CA ILE A 363 -19.42 23.15 -11.58
C ILE A 363 -18.89 22.79 -10.20
N PRO A 364 -19.37 23.40 -9.10
CA PRO A 364 -18.96 22.99 -7.76
C PRO A 364 -19.26 21.51 -7.49
N ALA A 365 -18.44 20.88 -6.68
CA ALA A 365 -18.78 19.60 -6.08
C ALA A 365 -19.71 19.80 -4.88
N ARG A 366 -20.55 18.81 -4.60
CA ARG A 366 -21.47 18.78 -3.47
C ARG A 366 -21.48 17.38 -2.84
N ILE A 367 -22.01 17.24 -1.65
CA ILE A 367 -22.35 15.95 -1.05
C ILE A 367 -23.85 15.87 -0.79
N GLY A 368 -24.45 14.73 -0.99
CA GLY A 368 -25.88 14.50 -0.81
C GLY A 368 -26.24 13.03 -0.66
N ASP A 369 -27.52 12.78 -0.44
CA ASP A 369 -28.02 11.40 -0.36
C ASP A 369 -27.74 10.63 -1.65
N TRP A 370 -27.23 9.41 -1.48
CA TRP A 370 -27.02 8.52 -2.62
C TRP A 370 -28.37 8.10 -3.25
N MET A 371 -28.60 8.50 -4.46
CA MET A 371 -29.81 8.21 -5.23
C MET A 371 -29.53 7.43 -6.53
N ASN A 372 -28.28 6.97 -6.69
CA ASN A 372 -27.79 6.27 -7.90
C ASN A 372 -28.03 7.09 -9.19
N ARG A 373 -27.84 8.39 -9.13
CA ARG A 373 -28.03 9.30 -10.27
C ARG A 373 -26.72 9.51 -11.04
N PRO A 374 -26.80 9.90 -12.34
CA PRO A 374 -25.60 10.08 -13.18
C PRO A 374 -24.53 11.02 -12.58
N HIS A 375 -24.96 12.10 -11.95
CA HIS A 375 -24.05 13.09 -11.34
C HIS A 375 -23.40 12.66 -10.01
N GLN A 376 -23.70 11.45 -9.53
CA GLN A 376 -23.15 10.84 -8.31
C GLN A 376 -22.19 9.67 -8.61
N ARG A 377 -22.08 9.23 -9.86
CA ARG A 377 -21.30 8.09 -10.27
C ARG A 377 -19.95 8.55 -10.82
N TRP A 378 -18.88 8.01 -10.28
CA TRP A 378 -17.52 8.45 -10.59
C TRP A 378 -16.72 7.33 -11.23
N THR A 379 -16.18 7.57 -12.41
CA THR A 379 -15.16 6.72 -13.02
C THR A 379 -13.80 7.16 -12.51
N ILE A 380 -13.11 6.28 -11.80
CA ILE A 380 -11.76 6.53 -11.32
C ILE A 380 -10.79 5.75 -12.20
N THR A 381 -9.84 6.46 -12.79
CA THR A 381 -8.87 5.87 -13.72
C THR A 381 -7.46 6.28 -13.33
N ALA A 382 -6.56 5.30 -13.27
CA ALA A 382 -5.14 5.55 -13.07
C ALA A 382 -4.55 6.40 -14.20
N VAL A 383 -3.57 7.25 -13.85
CA VAL A 383 -2.84 8.14 -14.78
C VAL A 383 -1.34 7.88 -14.62
N PRO A 384 -0.81 6.77 -15.17
CA PRO A 384 0.59 6.34 -14.96
C PRO A 384 1.61 7.38 -15.37
N GLU A 385 1.34 8.17 -16.41
CA GLU A 385 2.19 9.23 -16.90
C GLU A 385 2.34 10.41 -15.92
N ALA A 386 1.45 10.53 -14.95
CA ALA A 386 1.54 11.53 -13.90
C ALA A 386 2.56 11.18 -12.81
N GLY A 387 3.18 9.98 -12.89
CA GLY A 387 4.02 9.41 -11.85
C GLY A 387 3.22 8.81 -10.72
N GLY A 388 3.81 8.75 -9.55
CA GLY A 388 3.20 8.14 -8.40
C GLY A 388 3.54 8.84 -7.08
N TYR A 389 3.13 8.21 -6.05
CA TYR A 389 3.50 8.47 -4.67
C TYR A 389 3.76 7.12 -4.01
N LEU A 390 4.18 7.11 -2.78
CA LEU A 390 4.62 5.90 -2.12
C LEU A 390 3.56 4.79 -2.10
N GLY A 391 3.85 3.71 -2.80
CA GLY A 391 2.99 2.54 -2.92
C GLY A 391 1.75 2.74 -3.78
N GLY A 392 1.65 3.83 -4.54
CA GLY A 392 0.46 4.10 -5.36
C GLY A 392 0.73 5.03 -6.53
N GLN A 393 -0.24 5.15 -7.39
CA GLN A 393 -0.25 6.03 -8.56
C GLN A 393 -1.29 7.14 -8.41
N TYR A 394 -1.21 8.17 -9.25
CA TYR A 394 -2.24 9.20 -9.31
C TYR A 394 -3.45 8.72 -10.12
N TYR A 395 -4.60 9.24 -9.76
CA TYR A 395 -5.88 8.95 -10.39
C TYR A 395 -6.55 10.23 -10.86
N LYS A 396 -7.29 10.15 -11.96
CA LYS A 396 -8.35 11.11 -12.29
C LYS A 396 -9.69 10.55 -11.82
N ILE A 397 -10.56 11.44 -11.33
CA ILE A 397 -11.89 11.13 -10.80
C ILE A 397 -12.90 11.86 -11.67
N GLN A 398 -13.60 11.16 -12.57
CA GLN A 398 -14.49 11.72 -13.57
C GLN A 398 -15.95 11.34 -13.33
N ILE A 399 -16.91 12.19 -13.65
CA ILE A 399 -18.30 11.79 -13.72
C ILE A 399 -18.44 10.71 -14.83
N GLU A 400 -19.05 9.58 -14.46
CA GLU A 400 -19.20 8.43 -15.37
C GLU A 400 -19.82 8.84 -16.71
N GLY A 401 -19.17 8.44 -17.81
CA GLY A 401 -19.65 8.69 -19.18
C GLY A 401 -19.49 10.13 -19.69
N THR A 402 -18.74 10.99 -18.96
CA THR A 402 -18.45 12.37 -19.38
C THR A 402 -16.95 12.66 -19.35
N ASP A 403 -16.56 13.83 -19.84
CA ASP A 403 -15.18 14.33 -19.72
C ASP A 403 -14.94 15.12 -18.42
N ARG A 404 -15.99 15.38 -17.64
CA ARG A 404 -15.93 16.21 -16.42
C ARG A 404 -15.12 15.53 -15.33
N VAL A 405 -14.17 16.27 -14.73
CA VAL A 405 -13.19 15.73 -13.78
C VAL A 405 -13.16 16.56 -12.49
N LEU A 406 -13.07 15.87 -11.36
CA LEU A 406 -12.87 16.48 -10.04
C LEU A 406 -11.52 17.20 -10.00
N ALA A 407 -11.49 18.44 -9.51
CA ALA A 407 -10.31 19.28 -9.42
C ALA A 407 -10.27 20.05 -8.10
N ALA A 408 -9.06 20.25 -7.59
CA ALA A 408 -8.81 21.22 -6.53
C ALA A 408 -8.80 22.63 -7.14
N ALA A 409 -9.46 23.58 -6.49
CA ALA A 409 -9.48 24.96 -6.91
C ALA A 409 -8.76 25.86 -5.89
N LYS A 410 -8.65 27.16 -6.20
CA LYS A 410 -8.12 28.16 -5.28
C LYS A 410 -8.94 28.19 -3.99
N ASP A 411 -8.33 28.70 -2.93
CA ASP A 411 -8.98 28.87 -1.63
C ASP A 411 -9.52 27.56 -1.01
N ALA A 412 -8.85 26.43 -1.37
CA ALA A 412 -9.19 25.08 -0.89
C ALA A 412 -10.62 24.62 -1.29
N GLU A 413 -11.15 25.15 -2.36
CA GLU A 413 -12.42 24.72 -2.94
C GLU A 413 -12.27 23.45 -3.79
N VAL A 414 -13.38 22.77 -4.03
CA VAL A 414 -13.45 21.58 -4.87
C VAL A 414 -14.46 21.79 -5.98
N THR A 415 -14.00 21.64 -7.20
CA THR A 415 -14.83 21.82 -8.41
C THR A 415 -14.78 20.59 -9.31
N VAL A 416 -15.66 20.58 -10.31
CA VAL A 416 -15.64 19.60 -11.40
C VAL A 416 -15.41 20.37 -12.69
N ALA A 417 -14.19 20.28 -13.19
CA ALA A 417 -13.76 20.91 -14.45
C ALA A 417 -14.44 20.23 -15.66
N PRO A 418 -14.64 20.94 -16.79
CA PRO A 418 -15.34 20.39 -17.93
C PRO A 418 -14.59 19.22 -18.62
N SER A 419 -13.26 19.18 -18.48
CA SER A 419 -12.44 18.09 -19.07
C SER A 419 -11.13 17.89 -18.33
N PHE A 420 -10.57 16.69 -18.48
CA PHE A 420 -9.24 16.34 -17.98
C PHE A 420 -8.16 16.93 -18.90
N THR A 421 -7.26 17.71 -18.33
CA THR A 421 -6.12 18.34 -19.03
C THR A 421 -4.77 17.77 -18.63
N GLY A 422 -4.74 16.94 -17.58
CA GLY A 422 -3.50 16.45 -16.97
C GLY A 422 -2.87 17.42 -15.97
N ALA A 423 -3.55 18.52 -15.64
CA ALA A 423 -3.10 19.49 -14.65
C ALA A 423 -3.03 18.84 -13.25
N ALA A 424 -2.09 19.30 -12.44
CA ALA A 424 -1.80 18.67 -11.15
C ALA A 424 -2.98 18.71 -10.17
N GLU A 425 -3.79 19.75 -10.22
CA GLU A 425 -5.01 19.90 -9.43
C GLU A 425 -6.14 18.90 -9.81
N GLN A 426 -6.02 18.22 -10.96
CA GLN A 426 -6.96 17.19 -11.43
C GLN A 426 -6.49 15.76 -11.12
N LEU A 427 -5.33 15.63 -10.47
CA LEU A 427 -4.71 14.35 -10.11
C LEU A 427 -4.84 14.11 -8.61
N TRP A 428 -5.26 12.89 -8.24
CA TRP A 428 -5.61 12.56 -6.87
C TRP A 428 -4.85 11.35 -6.36
N ARG A 429 -4.33 11.42 -5.12
CA ARG A 429 -3.91 10.28 -4.33
C ARG A 429 -5.14 9.70 -3.64
N ILE A 430 -5.25 8.38 -3.63
CA ILE A 430 -6.29 7.64 -2.90
C ILE A 430 -5.57 6.64 -2.01
N GLU A 431 -5.58 6.86 -0.71
CA GLU A 431 -4.83 6.06 0.25
C GLU A 431 -5.75 5.42 1.28
N GLN A 432 -5.61 4.11 1.44
CA GLN A 432 -6.35 3.38 2.46
C GLN A 432 -5.70 3.62 3.84
N LEU A 433 -6.52 4.00 4.79
CA LEU A 433 -6.15 4.21 6.18
C LEU A 433 -6.15 2.88 6.93
N THR A 434 -5.49 2.84 8.09
CA THR A 434 -5.39 1.63 8.91
C THR A 434 -6.74 1.08 9.39
N ASP A 435 -7.79 1.89 9.40
CA ASP A 435 -9.17 1.51 9.73
C ASP A 435 -9.99 1.04 8.50
N GLY A 436 -9.36 0.93 7.33
CA GLY A 436 -9.99 0.49 6.09
C GLY A 436 -10.74 1.58 5.32
N THR A 437 -10.87 2.79 5.87
CA THR A 437 -11.40 3.95 5.14
C THR A 437 -10.32 4.57 4.25
N PHE A 438 -10.66 5.65 3.54
CA PHE A 438 -9.72 6.26 2.60
C PHE A 438 -9.60 7.76 2.84
N ARG A 439 -8.39 8.31 2.66
CA ARG A 439 -8.18 9.72 2.43
C ARG A 439 -7.96 9.98 0.94
N ILE A 440 -8.42 11.12 0.45
CA ILE A 440 -8.33 11.55 -0.94
C ILE A 440 -7.60 12.89 -0.95
N MET A 441 -6.47 12.98 -1.66
CA MET A 441 -5.60 14.16 -1.67
C MET A 441 -5.33 14.61 -3.09
N PRO A 442 -5.51 15.89 -3.44
CA PRO A 442 -5.05 16.38 -4.73
C PRO A 442 -3.51 16.38 -4.79
N LYS A 443 -2.95 16.22 -5.98
CA LYS A 443 -1.50 16.33 -6.17
C LYS A 443 -1.00 17.74 -5.85
N GLU A 444 -1.78 18.75 -6.23
CA GLU A 444 -1.52 20.16 -5.93
C GLU A 444 -2.84 20.89 -5.63
N VAL A 445 -2.75 21.92 -4.81
CA VAL A 445 -3.84 22.89 -4.62
C VAL A 445 -3.36 24.25 -5.15
N PRO A 446 -4.05 24.85 -6.12
CA PRO A 446 -3.61 26.12 -6.70
C PRO A 446 -3.41 27.22 -5.66
N GLY A 447 -2.21 27.83 -5.66
CA GLY A 447 -1.88 28.98 -4.81
C GLY A 447 -1.34 28.62 -3.40
N THR A 448 -1.07 27.35 -3.12
CA THR A 448 -0.44 26.92 -1.85
C THR A 448 0.46 25.72 -2.04
N ASP A 449 1.50 25.63 -1.21
CA ASP A 449 2.40 24.44 -1.11
C ASP A 449 1.90 23.44 -0.04
N ARG A 450 0.78 23.72 0.62
CA ARG A 450 0.23 22.85 1.65
C ARG A 450 -0.43 21.62 1.05
N GLN A 451 -0.26 20.49 1.73
CA GLN A 451 -0.98 19.27 1.42
C GLN A 451 -2.33 19.28 2.14
N TYR A 452 -3.39 19.16 1.38
CA TYR A 452 -4.75 19.08 1.87
C TYR A 452 -5.41 17.76 1.49
N VAL A 453 -6.49 17.43 2.19
CA VAL A 453 -7.33 16.27 1.90
C VAL A 453 -8.75 16.71 1.60
N LEU A 454 -9.44 15.94 0.77
CA LEU A 454 -10.87 16.10 0.54
C LEU A 454 -11.61 15.86 1.85
N THR A 455 -12.36 16.85 2.29
CA THR A 455 -13.02 16.89 3.60
C THR A 455 -14.50 17.23 3.44
N SER A 456 -15.37 16.48 4.10
CA SER A 456 -16.80 16.77 4.15
C SER A 456 -17.10 17.69 5.34
N ILE A 457 -17.44 18.95 5.07
CA ILE A 457 -17.92 19.88 6.10
C ILE A 457 -19.39 20.17 5.87
N ALA A 458 -20.13 20.37 6.97
CA ALA A 458 -21.58 20.55 6.91
C ALA A 458 -22.28 19.40 6.15
N ASP A 459 -23.46 19.60 5.64
CA ASP A 459 -24.30 18.57 5.04
C ASP A 459 -24.34 18.64 3.50
N SER A 460 -23.63 19.58 2.89
CA SER A 460 -23.68 19.74 1.43
C SER A 460 -22.35 20.14 0.77
N THR A 461 -21.32 20.50 1.54
CA THR A 461 -20.12 21.11 0.99
C THR A 461 -18.87 20.25 1.25
N PRO A 462 -18.22 19.69 0.23
CA PRO A 462 -16.86 19.23 0.33
C PRO A 462 -15.89 20.42 0.23
N THR A 463 -14.75 20.31 0.89
CA THR A 463 -13.66 21.28 0.82
C THR A 463 -12.33 20.56 0.89
N LEU A 464 -11.23 21.30 0.78
CA LEU A 464 -9.89 20.79 1.07
C LEU A 464 -9.43 21.38 2.40
N ALA A 465 -8.94 20.54 3.30
CA ALA A 465 -8.46 20.94 4.62
C ALA A 465 -7.21 20.19 5.02
N GLU A 466 -6.53 20.66 6.07
CA GLU A 466 -5.44 19.90 6.68
C GLU A 466 -5.96 18.56 7.19
N TYR A 467 -5.14 17.52 7.04
CA TYR A 467 -5.53 16.18 7.41
C TYR A 467 -5.60 16.00 8.93
N ASP A 468 -6.68 15.40 9.40
CA ASP A 468 -6.84 14.93 10.77
C ASP A 468 -7.37 13.50 10.75
N PHE A 469 -6.50 12.54 11.07
CA PHE A 469 -6.85 11.12 11.12
C PHE A 469 -8.01 10.81 12.07
N ASN A 470 -8.17 11.57 13.15
CA ASN A 470 -9.23 11.36 14.14
C ASN A 470 -10.59 11.93 13.71
N SER A 471 -10.62 12.67 12.61
CA SER A 471 -11.83 13.29 12.09
C SER A 471 -12.44 12.44 10.96
N ASP A 472 -13.69 11.99 11.15
CA ASP A 472 -14.46 11.34 10.09
C ASP A 472 -14.76 12.26 8.91
N ASN A 473 -14.57 13.56 9.07
CA ASN A 473 -14.73 14.53 7.98
C ASN A 473 -13.72 14.31 6.84
N CYS A 474 -12.51 13.81 7.17
CA CYS A 474 -11.44 13.56 6.20
C CYS A 474 -11.46 12.15 5.62
N LYS A 475 -12.47 11.34 5.96
CA LYS A 475 -12.54 9.93 5.61
C LYS A 475 -13.65 9.62 4.62
N TRP A 476 -13.34 8.75 3.68
CA TRP A 476 -14.22 8.37 2.58
C TRP A 476 -14.30 6.85 2.42
N LYS A 477 -15.38 6.40 1.80
CA LYS A 477 -15.58 5.02 1.35
C LYS A 477 -15.80 5.00 -0.15
N PHE A 478 -15.28 3.98 -0.80
CA PHE A 478 -15.50 3.70 -2.21
C PHE A 478 -16.37 2.45 -2.35
N ILE A 479 -17.52 2.60 -2.96
CA ILE A 479 -18.47 1.50 -3.18
C ILE A 479 -18.55 1.27 -4.68
N ARG A 480 -18.00 0.13 -5.15
CA ARG A 480 -17.96 -0.22 -6.58
C ARG A 480 -19.37 -0.43 -7.14
N LYS A 481 -19.61 0.05 -8.36
CA LYS A 481 -20.90 -0.04 -9.05
C LYS A 481 -20.85 -0.89 -10.31
#